data_da3b2e7e170fdb1dac8a0a6f2c3135ee
#
_entry.id   da3b2e7e170fdb1dac8a0a6f2c3135ee
#
_cell.length_a   1.000
_cell.length_b   1.000
_cell.length_c   1.000
_cell.angle_alpha   90.00
_cell.angle_beta   90.00
_cell.angle_gamma   90.00
#
_symmetry.space_group_name_H-M   'P 1'
#
loop_
_entity.id
_entity.type
_entity.pdbx_description
1 polymer ?
#
loop_
_entity_poly.entity_id
_entity_poly.type
_entity_poly.pdbx_seq_one_letter_code
_entity_poly.pdbx_strand_id
1 'polypeptide(L)'
;LLLLLPMILTVAFFTDQYQKQQLLRRASAADSTLRIEPGAQGIFPLLLVIQQEEPAFLLVRADGPQQTLTLCALPGSLRVNAPAGTTTLADCTLAAGAGRAAQLLCGTVATGESAAPALHYIAATPATWAACAGSDALVRFDTAALLTPAARQALGYGREPVAECTAAQAGSLIEKMQGMLTGASAQADARAAVWAAFARQNPALLAAFPAGLRSQSARLLTDLLAADVSDLEDTLTYLSTRPAPAVDYVTAETAKAKGGVCLTDAGMAAVRDLLS
;
A
#
# COMPACT_ATOMS: atom_id res chain seq x y z
N LEU A 1 44.31 -6.65 24.37
CA LEU A 1 44.16 -5.20 24.50
C LEU A 1 44.11 -4.51 23.15
N LEU A 2 44.91 -4.90 22.15
CA LEU A 2 45.01 -4.26 20.82
C LEU A 2 43.74 -4.41 19.95
N LEU A 3 42.91 -5.43 20.16
CA LEU A 3 41.67 -5.67 19.43
C LEU A 3 40.44 -4.93 20.01
N LEU A 4 40.53 -4.47 21.28
CA LEU A 4 39.43 -3.71 21.92
C LEU A 4 39.39 -2.25 21.49
N LEU A 5 40.52 -1.68 21.11
CA LEU A 5 40.61 -0.26 20.74
C LEU A 5 39.82 0.08 19.47
N PRO A 6 39.92 -0.68 18.35
CA PRO A 6 39.12 -0.40 17.16
C PRO A 6 37.62 -0.67 17.38
N MET A 7 37.25 -1.60 18.28
CA MET A 7 35.88 -1.88 18.60
C MET A 7 35.23 -0.73 19.40
N ILE A 8 35.97 -0.13 20.35
CA ILE A 8 35.51 1.05 21.09
C ILE A 8 35.38 2.26 20.19
N LEU A 9 36.33 2.46 19.25
CA LEU A 9 36.28 3.56 18.28
C LEU A 9 35.11 3.43 17.31
N THR A 10 34.80 2.23 16.82
CA THR A 10 33.64 1.98 15.98
C THR A 10 32.32 2.24 16.73
N VAL A 11 32.18 1.74 17.94
CA VAL A 11 30.98 2.01 18.77
C VAL A 11 30.83 3.50 19.05
N ALA A 12 31.93 4.19 19.42
CA ALA A 12 31.90 5.63 19.66
C ALA A 12 31.51 6.42 18.39
N PHE A 13 32.02 6.03 17.21
CA PHE A 13 31.67 6.66 15.95
C PHE A 13 30.19 6.47 15.60
N PHE A 14 29.67 5.26 15.71
CA PHE A 14 28.24 4.99 15.46
C PHE A 14 27.34 5.69 16.48
N THR A 15 27.74 5.78 17.73
CA THR A 15 27.00 6.52 18.76
C THR A 15 26.97 8.01 18.47
N ASP A 16 28.10 8.60 18.05
CA ASP A 16 28.18 10.02 17.67
C ASP A 16 27.34 10.32 16.42
N GLN A 17 27.38 9.46 15.40
CA GLN A 17 26.54 9.60 14.21
C GLN A 17 25.04 9.48 14.54
N TYR A 18 24.68 8.53 15.39
CA TYR A 18 23.30 8.37 15.83
C TYR A 18 22.81 9.57 16.66
N GLN A 19 23.65 10.12 17.55
CA GLN A 19 23.32 11.31 18.31
C GLN A 19 23.20 12.55 17.40
N LYS A 20 24.08 12.72 16.41
CA LYS A 20 23.98 13.80 15.42
C LYS A 20 22.70 13.72 14.60
N GLN A 21 22.32 12.54 14.15
CA GLN A 21 21.04 12.34 13.46
C GLN A 21 19.84 12.63 14.37
N GLN A 22 19.88 12.23 15.64
CA GLN A 22 18.83 12.57 16.61
C GLN A 22 18.76 14.08 16.90
N LEU A 23 19.90 14.75 17.01
CA LEU A 23 19.96 16.21 17.20
C LEU A 23 19.43 16.96 15.97
N LEU A 24 19.76 16.52 14.77
CA LEU A 24 19.22 17.06 13.52
C LEU A 24 17.70 16.86 13.43
N ARG A 25 17.20 15.67 13.80
CA ARG A 25 15.75 15.39 13.88
C ARG A 25 15.06 16.25 14.94
N ARG A 26 15.69 16.50 16.09
CA ARG A 26 15.13 17.37 17.14
C ARG A 26 15.18 18.83 16.75
N ALA A 27 16.23 19.28 16.07
CA ALA A 27 16.34 20.63 15.54
C ALA A 27 15.29 20.88 14.46
N SER A 28 15.07 19.95 13.54
CA SER A 28 13.99 20.02 12.54
C SER A 28 12.59 19.96 13.16
N ALA A 29 12.41 19.22 14.25
CA ALA A 29 11.14 19.18 14.98
C ALA A 29 10.87 20.42 15.84
N ALA A 30 11.91 21.13 16.28
CA ALA A 30 11.78 22.39 17.03
C ALA A 30 11.47 23.59 16.15
N ASP A 31 11.76 23.50 14.85
CA ASP A 31 11.45 24.54 13.85
C ASP A 31 10.09 24.27 13.19
N SER A 32 9.08 24.05 14.05
CA SER A 32 7.74 23.59 13.70
C SER A 32 6.88 24.58 12.90
N THR A 33 7.45 25.66 12.43
CA THR A 33 6.86 26.56 11.42
C THR A 33 7.29 26.23 10.00
N LEU A 34 8.25 25.33 9.81
CA LEU A 34 8.62 24.84 8.49
C LEU A 34 7.54 23.88 8.01
N ARG A 35 6.78 24.31 7.04
CA ARG A 35 5.92 23.49 6.21
C ARG A 35 6.80 22.36 5.66
N ILE A 36 6.58 21.14 6.09
CA ILE A 36 7.24 19.97 5.49
C ILE A 36 6.69 19.90 4.06
N GLU A 37 7.42 20.47 3.12
CA GLU A 37 7.16 20.24 1.71
C GLU A 37 7.85 18.93 1.36
N PRO A 38 7.11 17.91 0.93
CA PRO A 38 7.74 16.70 0.43
C PRO A 38 8.65 17.11 -0.72
N GLY A 39 9.90 16.67 -0.68
CA GLY A 39 10.83 16.90 -1.78
C GLY A 39 10.31 16.27 -3.08
N ALA A 40 10.95 16.54 -4.20
CA ALA A 40 10.61 15.98 -5.50
C ALA A 40 10.60 14.42 -5.53
N GLN A 41 11.14 13.78 -4.50
CA GLN A 41 11.17 12.32 -4.31
C GLN A 41 9.98 11.76 -3.53
N GLY A 42 9.01 12.55 -3.14
CA GLY A 42 7.83 12.12 -2.38
C GLY A 42 6.75 11.42 -3.20
N ILE A 43 7.12 10.67 -4.25
CA ILE A 43 6.21 9.84 -5.03
C ILE A 43 6.59 8.38 -4.81
N PHE A 44 5.66 7.61 -4.24
CA PHE A 44 5.87 6.20 -3.90
C PHE A 44 4.84 5.31 -4.56
N PRO A 45 5.15 4.69 -5.71
CA PRO A 45 4.38 3.56 -6.23
C PRO A 45 4.73 2.30 -5.44
N LEU A 46 3.73 1.70 -4.80
CA LEU A 46 3.89 0.52 -3.94
C LEU A 46 2.90 -0.56 -4.35
N LEU A 47 3.38 -1.79 -4.46
CA LEU A 47 2.54 -2.98 -4.58
C LEU A 47 2.40 -3.63 -3.20
N LEU A 48 1.24 -3.52 -2.60
CA LEU A 48 0.90 -4.22 -1.37
C LEU A 48 0.34 -5.60 -1.72
N VAL A 49 0.96 -6.64 -1.18
CA VAL A 49 0.55 -8.03 -1.44
C VAL A 49 0.10 -8.68 -0.15
N ILE A 50 -1.15 -9.14 -0.13
CA ILE A 50 -1.68 -9.93 0.97
C ILE A 50 -1.40 -11.39 0.66
N GLN A 51 -0.50 -11.99 1.46
CA GLN A 51 -0.07 -13.38 1.33
C GLN A 51 -1.08 -14.30 2.00
N GLN A 52 -1.86 -14.96 1.20
CA GLN A 52 -2.87 -15.96 1.59
C GLN A 52 -2.98 -17.00 0.48
N GLU A 53 -3.88 -17.99 0.62
CA GLU A 53 -4.08 -19.04 -0.38
C GLU A 53 -4.36 -18.46 -1.79
N GLU A 54 -5.21 -17.45 -1.86
CA GLU A 54 -5.40 -16.63 -3.06
C GLU A 54 -4.82 -15.23 -2.80
N PRO A 55 -3.58 -14.94 -3.25
CA PRO A 55 -2.95 -13.65 -3.01
C PRO A 55 -3.78 -12.47 -3.53
N ALA A 56 -3.84 -11.41 -2.74
CA ALA A 56 -4.54 -10.20 -3.10
C ALA A 56 -3.56 -9.04 -3.29
N PHE A 57 -3.85 -8.18 -4.26
CA PHE A 57 -2.94 -7.13 -4.72
C PHE A 57 -3.62 -5.77 -4.63
N LEU A 58 -2.90 -4.79 -4.07
CA LEU A 58 -3.30 -3.40 -4.01
C LEU A 58 -2.12 -2.54 -4.44
N LEU A 59 -2.23 -1.91 -5.61
CA LEU A 59 -1.30 -0.90 -6.07
C LEU A 59 -1.67 0.42 -5.41
N VAL A 60 -0.70 1.09 -4.84
CA VAL A 60 -0.86 2.37 -4.13
C VAL A 60 0.15 3.36 -4.68
N ARG A 61 -0.30 4.57 -5.00
CA ARG A 61 0.56 5.71 -5.27
C ARG A 61 0.35 6.75 -4.18
N ALA A 62 1.35 6.97 -3.38
CA ALA A 62 1.43 8.12 -2.48
C ALA A 62 2.20 9.24 -3.19
N ASP A 63 1.53 10.34 -3.49
CA ASP A 63 2.08 11.47 -4.23
C ASP A 63 2.08 12.72 -3.35
N GLY A 64 3.23 13.01 -2.76
CA GLY A 64 3.41 14.18 -1.91
C GLY A 64 3.22 15.50 -2.68
N PRO A 65 3.88 15.72 -3.83
CA PRO A 65 3.72 16.91 -4.66
C PRO A 65 2.27 17.19 -5.07
N GLN A 66 1.53 16.18 -5.50
CA GLN A 66 0.11 16.32 -5.87
C GLN A 66 -0.83 16.23 -4.66
N GLN A 67 -0.32 15.82 -3.52
CA GLN A 67 -1.07 15.66 -2.28
C GLN A 67 -2.21 14.64 -2.40
N THR A 68 -1.98 13.57 -3.12
CA THR A 68 -2.94 12.51 -3.38
C THR A 68 -2.44 11.14 -2.91
N LEU A 69 -3.38 10.31 -2.52
CA LEU A 69 -3.17 8.87 -2.31
C LEU A 69 -4.15 8.13 -3.20
N THR A 70 -3.65 7.46 -4.20
CA THR A 70 -4.49 6.72 -5.15
C THR A 70 -4.28 5.22 -5.01
N LEU A 71 -5.37 4.48 -4.94
CA LEU A 71 -5.37 3.04 -4.79
C LEU A 71 -5.95 2.36 -6.04
N CYS A 72 -5.40 1.21 -6.40
CA CYS A 72 -5.92 0.38 -7.47
C CYS A 72 -5.74 -1.09 -7.08
N ALA A 73 -6.82 -1.82 -6.85
CA ALA A 73 -6.70 -3.24 -6.60
C ALA A 73 -6.63 -4.01 -7.92
N LEU A 74 -5.72 -4.99 -7.95
CA LEU A 74 -5.52 -5.85 -9.11
C LEU A 74 -6.05 -7.25 -8.82
N PRO A 75 -6.78 -7.87 -9.77
CA PRO A 75 -7.21 -9.26 -9.60
C PRO A 75 -6.02 -10.20 -9.63
N GLY A 76 -6.02 -11.22 -8.77
CA GLY A 76 -4.98 -12.26 -8.75
C GLY A 76 -4.87 -13.02 -10.08
N SER A 77 -5.99 -13.15 -10.80
CA SER A 77 -6.06 -13.75 -12.13
C SER A 77 -5.55 -12.85 -13.27
N LEU A 78 -5.03 -11.64 -12.96
CA LEU A 78 -4.44 -10.75 -13.96
C LEU A 78 -3.21 -11.39 -14.60
N ARG A 79 -3.23 -11.51 -15.92
CA ARG A 79 -2.13 -12.09 -16.70
C ARG A 79 -1.01 -11.07 -16.88
N VAL A 80 0.19 -11.53 -16.61
CA VAL A 80 1.43 -10.77 -16.78
C VAL A 80 2.40 -11.50 -17.69
N ASN A 81 3.22 -10.74 -18.41
CA ASN A 81 4.19 -11.28 -19.36
C ASN A 81 5.44 -11.77 -18.63
N ALA A 82 5.72 -13.06 -18.71
CA ALA A 82 6.96 -13.65 -18.20
C ALA A 82 7.84 -14.12 -19.39
N PRO A 83 9.16 -14.27 -19.20
CA PRO A 83 10.07 -14.73 -20.27
C PRO A 83 9.69 -16.08 -20.88
N ALA A 84 9.09 -16.97 -20.09
CA ALA A 84 8.66 -18.30 -20.52
C ALA A 84 7.22 -18.33 -21.06
N GLY A 85 6.55 -17.18 -21.17
CA GLY A 85 5.15 -17.06 -21.58
C GLY A 85 4.35 -16.19 -20.62
N THR A 86 3.03 -16.34 -20.61
CA THR A 86 2.17 -15.58 -19.70
C THR A 86 1.81 -16.40 -18.46
N THR A 87 1.79 -15.74 -17.29
CA THR A 87 1.34 -16.30 -16.02
C THR A 87 0.33 -15.34 -15.38
N THR A 88 -0.33 -15.73 -14.29
CA THR A 88 -1.14 -14.80 -13.49
C THR A 88 -0.31 -14.14 -12.38
N LEU A 89 -0.76 -13.00 -11.84
CA LEU A 89 -0.10 -12.38 -10.69
C LEU A 89 -0.09 -13.31 -9.48
N ALA A 90 -1.20 -14.03 -9.25
CA ALA A 90 -1.30 -14.99 -8.14
C ALA A 90 -0.30 -16.14 -8.31
N ASP A 91 -0.30 -16.81 -9.47
CA ASP A 91 0.63 -17.92 -9.73
C ASP A 91 2.09 -17.48 -9.66
N CYS A 92 2.40 -16.30 -10.21
CA CYS A 92 3.74 -15.74 -10.12
C CYS A 92 4.16 -15.49 -8.66
N THR A 93 3.26 -14.94 -7.85
CA THR A 93 3.53 -14.65 -6.44
C THR A 93 3.78 -15.93 -5.65
N LEU A 94 2.95 -16.96 -5.87
CA LEU A 94 3.08 -18.26 -5.21
C LEU A 94 4.35 -19.00 -5.63
N ALA A 95 4.73 -18.91 -6.90
CA ALA A 95 5.90 -19.63 -7.43
C ALA A 95 7.23 -18.88 -7.22
N ALA A 96 7.25 -17.55 -7.30
CA ALA A 96 8.48 -16.76 -7.36
C ALA A 96 8.50 -15.53 -6.44
N GLY A 97 7.45 -15.32 -5.66
CA GLY A 97 7.34 -14.24 -4.68
C GLY A 97 6.84 -12.91 -5.23
N ALA A 98 6.51 -12.01 -4.30
CA ALA A 98 5.91 -10.71 -4.60
C ALA A 98 6.82 -9.77 -5.43
N GLY A 99 8.13 -9.80 -5.20
CA GLY A 99 9.08 -8.99 -5.98
C GLY A 99 9.09 -9.36 -7.46
N ARG A 100 8.96 -10.65 -7.78
CA ARG A 100 8.83 -11.09 -9.18
C ARG A 100 7.51 -10.66 -9.79
N ALA A 101 6.43 -10.73 -9.04
CA ALA A 101 5.12 -10.25 -9.49
C ALA A 101 5.14 -8.73 -9.80
N ALA A 102 5.77 -7.93 -8.93
CA ALA A 102 5.98 -6.49 -9.18
C ALA A 102 6.76 -6.23 -10.47
N GLN A 103 7.88 -6.93 -10.67
CA GLN A 103 8.68 -6.80 -11.90
C GLN A 103 7.90 -7.17 -13.16
N LEU A 104 7.12 -8.26 -13.14
CA LEU A 104 6.32 -8.68 -14.29
C LEU A 104 5.15 -7.73 -14.55
N LEU A 105 4.55 -7.16 -13.51
CA LEU A 105 3.52 -6.13 -13.65
C LEU A 105 4.09 -4.91 -14.37
N CYS A 106 5.24 -4.39 -13.93
CA CYS A 106 5.92 -3.27 -14.59
C CYS A 106 6.24 -3.59 -16.05
N GLY A 107 6.81 -4.77 -16.33
CA GLY A 107 7.12 -5.20 -17.69
C GLY A 107 5.89 -5.38 -18.58
N THR A 108 4.72 -5.68 -17.99
CA THR A 108 3.46 -5.83 -18.73
C THR A 108 2.88 -4.49 -19.16
N VAL A 109 3.02 -3.45 -18.32
CA VAL A 109 2.47 -2.11 -18.60
C VAL A 109 3.48 -1.16 -19.24
N ALA A 110 4.76 -1.52 -19.30
CA ALA A 110 5.78 -0.75 -19.99
C ALA A 110 5.48 -0.62 -21.49
N THR A 111 5.71 0.56 -22.04
CA THR A 111 5.55 0.83 -23.48
C THR A 111 6.89 1.17 -24.10
N GLY A 112 7.26 0.41 -25.15
CA GLY A 112 8.45 0.71 -25.95
C GLY A 112 9.78 0.57 -25.21
N GLU A 113 10.74 1.41 -25.57
CA GLU A 113 12.11 1.41 -25.01
C GLU A 113 12.22 2.14 -23.67
N SER A 114 11.13 2.66 -23.12
CA SER A 114 11.16 3.32 -21.81
C SER A 114 11.49 2.28 -20.73
N ALA A 115 12.42 2.61 -19.86
CA ALA A 115 12.74 1.78 -18.71
C ALA A 115 11.45 1.50 -17.92
N ALA A 116 11.25 0.24 -17.54
CA ALA A 116 10.11 -0.11 -16.70
C ALA A 116 10.15 0.73 -15.40
N PRO A 117 9.03 1.31 -14.99
CA PRO A 117 8.99 2.12 -13.78
C PRO A 117 9.42 1.30 -12.57
N ALA A 118 10.07 1.93 -11.61
CA ALA A 118 10.42 1.30 -10.35
C ALA A 118 9.14 1.14 -9.52
N LEU A 119 8.81 -0.09 -9.14
CA LEU A 119 7.69 -0.41 -8.28
C LEU A 119 8.21 -1.17 -7.08
N HIS A 120 8.16 -0.54 -5.94
CA HIS A 120 8.45 -1.20 -4.68
C HIS A 120 7.31 -2.13 -4.25
N TYR A 121 7.63 -3.14 -3.45
CA TYR A 121 6.61 -4.03 -2.93
C TYR A 121 6.72 -4.22 -1.43
N ILE A 122 5.58 -4.51 -0.81
CA ILE A 122 5.49 -4.97 0.57
C ILE A 122 4.51 -6.15 0.59
N ALA A 123 4.98 -7.29 1.04
CA ALA A 123 4.16 -8.49 1.12
C ALA A 123 4.11 -9.02 2.56
N ALA A 124 2.92 -9.34 3.02
CA ALA A 124 2.69 -9.84 4.37
C ALA A 124 1.40 -10.65 4.45
N THR A 125 1.28 -11.43 5.53
CA THR A 125 0.04 -12.15 5.86
C THR A 125 -1.05 -11.17 6.32
N PRO A 126 -2.35 -11.53 6.25
CA PRO A 126 -3.45 -10.70 6.75
C PRO A 126 -3.26 -10.27 8.21
N ALA A 127 -2.77 -11.17 9.06
CA ALA A 127 -2.52 -10.88 10.47
C ALA A 127 -1.40 -9.84 10.66
N THR A 128 -0.34 -9.89 9.84
CA THR A 128 0.74 -8.91 9.86
C THR A 128 0.24 -7.54 9.38
N TRP A 129 -0.57 -7.49 8.32
CA TRP A 129 -1.20 -6.25 7.85
C TRP A 129 -2.09 -5.61 8.91
N ALA A 130 -2.92 -6.42 9.59
CA ALA A 130 -3.73 -5.94 10.70
C ALA A 130 -2.88 -5.36 11.85
N ALA A 131 -1.75 -6.00 12.17
CA ALA A 131 -0.81 -5.51 13.18
C ALA A 131 -0.12 -4.21 12.75
N CYS A 132 0.21 -4.02 11.46
CA CYS A 132 0.75 -2.76 10.94
C CYS A 132 -0.25 -1.61 11.07
N ALA A 133 -1.52 -1.88 10.88
CA ALA A 133 -2.58 -0.87 11.03
C ALA A 133 -2.96 -0.60 12.49
N GLY A 134 -2.42 -1.35 13.44
CA GLY A 134 -2.83 -1.34 14.83
C GLY A 134 -4.12 -2.15 15.00
N SER A 135 -3.97 -3.47 15.21
CA SER A 135 -5.09 -4.43 15.19
C SER A 135 -6.24 -4.08 16.13
N ASP A 136 -5.95 -3.39 17.24
CA ASP A 136 -6.93 -3.02 18.27
C ASP A 136 -7.44 -1.58 18.14
N ALA A 137 -6.90 -0.79 17.19
CA ALA A 137 -7.34 0.56 16.97
C ALA A 137 -8.75 0.55 16.34
N LEU A 138 -9.73 1.07 17.10
CA LEU A 138 -11.06 1.33 16.57
C LEU A 138 -11.04 2.62 15.76
N VAL A 139 -11.51 2.55 14.55
CA VAL A 139 -11.68 3.69 13.66
C VAL A 139 -13.13 3.81 13.24
N ARG A 140 -13.59 5.03 13.09
CA ARG A 140 -14.93 5.29 12.59
C ARG A 140 -14.95 5.11 11.07
N PHE A 141 -15.90 4.31 10.60
CA PHE A 141 -16.08 4.03 9.19
C PHE A 141 -17.53 4.28 8.77
N ASP A 142 -17.73 5.21 7.85
CA ASP A 142 -19.05 5.46 7.26
C ASP A 142 -19.29 4.47 6.12
N THR A 143 -20.07 3.43 6.43
CA THR A 143 -20.47 2.42 5.45
C THR A 143 -21.46 2.97 4.40
N ALA A 144 -22.15 4.12 4.66
CA ALA A 144 -23.05 4.72 3.69
C ALA A 144 -22.31 5.35 2.51
N ALA A 145 -21.03 5.65 2.66
CA ALA A 145 -20.18 6.11 1.57
C ALA A 145 -19.99 5.04 0.47
N LEU A 146 -20.16 3.74 0.81
CA LEU A 146 -19.93 2.62 -0.11
C LEU A 146 -21.18 1.76 -0.36
N LEU A 147 -22.10 1.70 0.60
CA LEU A 147 -23.17 0.71 0.61
C LEU A 147 -24.54 1.37 0.70
N THR A 148 -25.48 0.90 -0.11
CA THR A 148 -26.89 1.26 0.05
C THR A 148 -27.43 0.73 1.37
N PRO A 149 -28.55 1.29 1.91
CA PRO A 149 -29.18 0.77 3.13
C PRO A 149 -29.49 -0.72 3.08
N ALA A 150 -29.97 -1.19 1.93
CA ALA A 150 -30.28 -2.62 1.72
C ALA A 150 -29.04 -3.50 1.75
N ALA A 151 -27.94 -3.06 1.09
CA ALA A 151 -26.66 -3.77 1.11
C ALA A 151 -26.05 -3.81 2.52
N ARG A 152 -26.13 -2.71 3.27
CA ARG A 152 -25.68 -2.67 4.67
C ARG A 152 -26.41 -3.69 5.54
N GLN A 153 -27.73 -3.74 5.39
CA GLN A 153 -28.53 -4.72 6.14
C GLN A 153 -28.19 -6.15 5.76
N ALA A 154 -28.02 -6.44 4.47
CA ALA A 154 -27.65 -7.76 3.98
C ALA A 154 -26.27 -8.20 4.48
N LEU A 155 -25.34 -7.27 4.65
CA LEU A 155 -23.97 -7.52 5.17
C LEU A 155 -23.87 -7.49 6.70
N GLY A 156 -24.98 -7.22 7.41
CA GLY A 156 -25.04 -7.23 8.87
C GLY A 156 -24.55 -5.94 9.54
N TYR A 157 -24.44 -4.82 8.79
CA TYR A 157 -24.05 -3.50 9.33
C TYR A 157 -25.24 -2.69 9.90
N GLY A 158 -26.45 -3.25 9.93
CA GLY A 158 -27.61 -2.62 10.52
C GLY A 158 -28.07 -1.35 9.79
N ARG A 159 -28.80 -0.50 10.52
CA ARG A 159 -29.35 0.76 10.00
C ARG A 159 -28.37 1.94 10.17
N GLU A 160 -27.49 1.86 11.16
CA GLU A 160 -26.52 2.91 11.45
C GLU A 160 -25.50 3.00 10.32
N PRO A 161 -25.31 4.20 9.75
CA PRO A 161 -24.34 4.36 8.66
C PRO A 161 -22.89 4.26 9.13
N VAL A 162 -22.63 4.69 10.36
CA VAL A 162 -21.27 4.73 10.93
C VAL A 162 -21.06 3.54 11.85
N ALA A 163 -20.01 2.79 11.59
CA ALA A 163 -19.54 1.71 12.44
C ALA A 163 -18.16 2.05 13.02
N GLU A 164 -17.91 1.63 14.23
CA GLU A 164 -16.55 1.55 14.75
C GLU A 164 -15.99 0.18 14.39
N CYS A 165 -14.87 0.13 13.66
CA CYS A 165 -14.28 -1.12 13.20
C CYS A 165 -12.76 -1.09 13.33
N THR A 166 -12.19 -2.27 13.51
CA THR A 166 -10.73 -2.49 13.41
C THR A 166 -10.33 -2.76 11.96
N ALA A 167 -9.03 -2.77 11.66
CA ALA A 167 -8.52 -3.15 10.34
C ALA A 167 -8.95 -4.58 9.95
N ALA A 168 -9.03 -5.51 10.92
CA ALA A 168 -9.51 -6.87 10.68
C ALA A 168 -10.99 -6.89 10.26
N GLN A 169 -11.82 -6.05 10.89
CA GLN A 169 -13.24 -5.92 10.51
C GLN A 169 -13.41 -5.28 9.13
N ALA A 170 -12.52 -4.34 8.74
CA ALA A 170 -12.48 -3.82 7.37
C ALA A 170 -12.14 -4.92 6.36
N GLY A 171 -11.20 -5.81 6.69
CA GLY A 171 -10.91 -7.01 5.90
C GLY A 171 -12.14 -7.90 5.72
N SER A 172 -12.87 -8.17 6.80
CA SER A 172 -14.12 -8.94 6.75
C SER A 172 -15.22 -8.26 5.91
N LEU A 173 -15.29 -6.91 5.93
CA LEU A 173 -16.19 -6.19 5.04
C LEU A 173 -15.82 -6.41 3.57
N ILE A 174 -14.54 -6.33 3.24
CA ILE A 174 -14.06 -6.60 1.87
C ILE A 174 -14.44 -8.00 1.42
N GLU A 175 -14.20 -9.02 2.24
CA GLU A 175 -14.57 -10.42 1.93
C GLU A 175 -16.04 -10.57 1.66
N LYS A 176 -16.89 -10.01 2.52
CA LYS A 176 -18.34 -10.05 2.35
C LYS A 176 -18.81 -9.32 1.08
N MET A 177 -18.25 -8.15 0.79
CA MET A 177 -18.56 -7.41 -0.44
C MET A 177 -18.13 -8.19 -1.68
N GLN A 178 -16.96 -8.79 -1.66
CA GLN A 178 -16.46 -9.61 -2.76
C GLN A 178 -17.36 -10.80 -3.02
N GLY A 179 -17.86 -11.44 -1.97
CA GLY A 179 -18.83 -12.57 -2.09
C GLY A 179 -20.16 -12.21 -2.76
N MET A 180 -20.52 -10.91 -2.78
CA MET A 180 -21.74 -10.42 -3.47
C MET A 180 -21.51 -10.06 -4.94
N LEU A 181 -20.26 -9.99 -5.39
CA LEU A 181 -19.87 -9.51 -6.70
C LEU A 181 -19.40 -10.65 -7.60
N THR A 182 -19.79 -10.58 -8.86
CA THR A 182 -19.34 -11.52 -9.89
C THR A 182 -18.26 -10.88 -10.75
N GLY A 183 -17.14 -11.59 -10.89
CA GLY A 183 -16.02 -11.17 -11.72
C GLY A 183 -14.85 -10.57 -10.93
N ALA A 184 -13.65 -10.92 -11.36
CA ALA A 184 -12.41 -10.61 -10.66
C ALA A 184 -12.15 -9.10 -10.54
N SER A 185 -12.49 -8.30 -11.55
CA SER A 185 -12.34 -6.84 -11.52
C SER A 185 -13.26 -6.20 -10.49
N ALA A 186 -14.56 -6.55 -10.47
CA ALA A 186 -15.50 -5.98 -9.51
C ALA A 186 -15.10 -6.32 -8.07
N GLN A 187 -14.59 -7.52 -7.83
CA GLN A 187 -14.06 -7.92 -6.52
C GLN A 187 -12.80 -7.13 -6.13
N ALA A 188 -11.91 -6.89 -7.10
CA ALA A 188 -10.74 -6.04 -6.88
C ALA A 188 -11.15 -4.60 -6.56
N ASP A 189 -12.07 -4.01 -7.35
CA ASP A 189 -12.56 -2.65 -7.14
C ASP A 189 -13.20 -2.46 -5.77
N ALA A 190 -13.98 -3.44 -5.29
CA ALA A 190 -14.53 -3.40 -3.95
C ALA A 190 -13.45 -3.29 -2.87
N ARG A 191 -12.32 -3.99 -3.04
CA ARG A 191 -11.17 -3.89 -2.13
C ARG A 191 -10.56 -2.49 -2.15
N ALA A 192 -10.30 -1.94 -3.33
CA ALA A 192 -9.76 -0.60 -3.48
C ALA A 192 -10.70 0.46 -2.88
N ALA A 193 -11.99 0.36 -3.16
CA ALA A 193 -13.01 1.28 -2.64
C ALA A 193 -13.07 1.29 -1.11
N VAL A 194 -13.05 0.12 -0.47
CA VAL A 194 -13.07 0.03 1.00
C VAL A 194 -11.80 0.63 1.59
N TRP A 195 -10.62 0.28 1.09
CA TRP A 195 -9.37 0.83 1.61
C TRP A 195 -9.24 2.34 1.36
N ALA A 196 -9.68 2.84 0.20
CA ALA A 196 -9.68 4.26 -0.07
C ALA A 196 -10.62 5.02 0.88
N ALA A 197 -11.83 4.52 1.11
CA ALA A 197 -12.78 5.13 2.05
C ALA A 197 -12.23 5.10 3.48
N PHE A 198 -11.60 3.98 3.88
CA PHE A 198 -11.01 3.83 5.20
C PHE A 198 -9.88 4.84 5.44
N ALA A 199 -8.96 4.98 4.50
CA ALA A 199 -7.86 5.94 4.57
C ALA A 199 -8.35 7.40 4.54
N ARG A 200 -9.36 7.70 3.70
CA ARG A 200 -9.96 9.04 3.60
C ARG A 200 -10.62 9.48 4.90
N GLN A 201 -11.34 8.57 5.56
CA GLN A 201 -12.07 8.86 6.78
C GLN A 201 -11.18 8.89 8.03
N ASN A 202 -10.01 8.26 7.96
CA ASN A 202 -9.10 8.09 9.10
C ASN A 202 -7.65 8.45 8.73
N PRO A 203 -7.37 9.73 8.45
CA PRO A 203 -6.04 10.16 8.00
C PRO A 203 -4.91 9.83 8.99
N ALA A 204 -5.20 9.74 10.29
CA ALA A 204 -4.22 9.35 11.30
C ALA A 204 -3.59 7.97 11.03
N LEU A 205 -4.31 7.07 10.34
CA LEU A 205 -3.77 5.76 9.95
C LEU A 205 -2.64 5.89 8.94
N LEU A 206 -2.68 6.90 8.06
CA LEU A 206 -1.60 7.15 7.09
C LEU A 206 -0.30 7.49 7.80
N ALA A 207 -0.34 8.36 8.81
CA ALA A 207 0.83 8.70 9.60
C ALA A 207 1.34 7.53 10.47
N ALA A 208 0.45 6.65 10.93
CA ALA A 208 0.80 5.50 11.75
C ALA A 208 1.37 4.33 10.94
N PHE A 209 1.02 4.21 9.67
CA PHE A 209 1.36 3.05 8.83
C PHE A 209 2.88 2.76 8.75
N PRO A 210 3.80 3.72 8.51
CA PRO A 210 5.22 3.44 8.45
C PRO A 210 5.81 2.96 9.78
N ALA A 211 5.30 3.47 10.91
CA ALA A 211 5.68 2.97 12.22
C ALA A 211 5.23 1.52 12.42
N GLY A 212 4.03 1.19 11.95
CA GLY A 212 3.53 -0.19 11.88
C GLY A 212 4.42 -1.10 11.06
N LEU A 213 4.82 -0.68 9.85
CA LEU A 213 5.77 -1.43 9.01
C LEU A 213 7.08 -1.71 9.75
N ARG A 214 7.66 -0.69 10.40
CA ARG A 214 8.88 -0.87 11.17
C ARG A 214 8.71 -1.87 12.33
N SER A 215 7.60 -1.82 13.04
CA SER A 215 7.31 -2.73 14.15
C SER A 215 7.18 -4.19 13.72
N GLN A 216 6.75 -4.43 12.48
CA GLN A 216 6.55 -5.76 11.90
C GLN A 216 7.64 -6.15 10.90
N SER A 217 8.76 -5.42 10.81
CA SER A 217 9.78 -5.58 9.77
C SER A 217 10.29 -7.03 9.60
N ALA A 218 10.40 -7.80 10.69
CA ALA A 218 10.80 -9.21 10.64
C ALA A 218 9.76 -10.15 9.99
N ARG A 219 8.53 -9.67 9.76
CA ARG A 219 7.42 -10.44 9.19
C ARG A 219 6.97 -9.92 7.82
N LEU A 220 7.67 -8.92 7.31
CA LEU A 220 7.43 -8.32 6.01
C LEU A 220 8.46 -8.83 5.01
N LEU A 221 8.02 -9.02 3.77
CA LEU A 221 8.90 -9.16 2.62
C LEU A 221 8.80 -7.87 1.80
N THR A 222 9.90 -7.17 1.63
CA THR A 222 9.94 -5.88 0.91
C THR A 222 11.32 -5.64 0.32
N ASP A 223 11.40 -4.82 -0.70
CA ASP A 223 12.62 -4.25 -1.26
C ASP A 223 12.89 -2.81 -0.76
N LEU A 224 12.00 -2.26 0.08
CA LEU A 224 12.21 -0.93 0.67
C LEU A 224 13.40 -0.94 1.61
N LEU A 225 14.28 0.02 1.43
CA LEU A 225 15.36 0.32 2.37
C LEU A 225 14.85 1.18 3.53
N ALA A 226 15.62 1.28 4.59
CA ALA A 226 15.26 2.12 5.74
C ALA A 226 15.07 3.60 5.37
N ALA A 227 15.81 4.09 4.37
CA ALA A 227 15.66 5.45 3.84
C ALA A 227 14.30 5.61 3.14
N ASP A 228 13.91 4.65 2.29
CA ASP A 228 12.64 4.68 1.56
C ASP A 228 11.45 4.68 2.53
N VAL A 229 11.54 3.90 3.62
CA VAL A 229 10.50 3.89 4.67
C VAL A 229 10.43 5.23 5.39
N SER A 230 11.56 5.92 5.59
CA SER A 230 11.57 7.26 6.20
C SER A 230 10.94 8.30 5.28
N ASP A 231 11.27 8.27 4.00
CA ASP A 231 10.71 9.19 3.00
C ASP A 231 9.20 8.95 2.79
N LEU A 232 8.78 7.67 2.80
CA LEU A 232 7.36 7.29 2.79
C LEU A 232 6.63 7.81 4.03
N GLU A 233 7.27 7.74 5.22
CA GLU A 233 6.72 8.29 6.46
C GLU A 233 6.49 9.80 6.36
N ASP A 234 7.47 10.55 5.87
CA ASP A 234 7.36 11.99 5.70
C ASP A 234 6.21 12.34 4.74
N THR A 235 6.09 11.61 3.62
CA THR A 235 5.01 11.79 2.64
C THR A 235 3.63 11.47 3.25
N LEU A 236 3.48 10.31 3.90
CA LEU A 236 2.18 9.91 4.48
C LEU A 236 1.80 10.80 5.68
N THR A 237 2.77 11.25 6.49
CA THR A 237 2.55 12.21 7.56
C THR A 237 2.05 13.53 6.98
N TYR A 238 2.67 14.03 5.90
CA TYR A 238 2.21 15.23 5.23
C TYR A 238 0.79 15.09 4.70
N LEU A 239 0.46 13.99 4.03
CA LEU A 239 -0.90 13.72 3.55
C LEU A 239 -1.92 13.67 4.70
N SER A 240 -1.52 13.12 5.86
CA SER A 240 -2.40 13.01 7.04
C SER A 240 -2.71 14.35 7.72
N THR A 241 -1.87 15.37 7.54
CA THR A 241 -2.07 16.70 8.14
C THR A 241 -3.18 17.50 7.47
N ARG A 242 -3.67 17.05 6.32
CA ARG A 242 -4.74 17.74 5.60
C ARG A 242 -6.10 17.43 6.19
N PRO A 243 -7.01 18.41 6.25
CA PRO A 243 -8.38 18.22 6.77
C PRO A 243 -9.16 17.14 6.02
N ALA A 244 -8.89 16.98 4.73
CA ALA A 244 -9.42 15.95 3.87
C ALA A 244 -8.30 15.55 2.88
N PRO A 245 -7.50 14.52 3.16
CA PRO A 245 -6.54 14.03 2.19
C PRO A 245 -7.28 13.59 0.92
N ALA A 246 -6.72 13.94 -0.24
CA ALA A 246 -7.25 13.48 -1.51
C ALA A 246 -6.92 12.00 -1.68
N VAL A 247 -7.74 11.15 -1.08
CA VAL A 247 -7.63 9.68 -1.21
C VAL A 247 -8.71 9.22 -2.17
N ASP A 248 -8.31 8.54 -3.22
CA ASP A 248 -9.22 8.00 -4.21
C ASP A 248 -8.78 6.61 -4.68
N TYR A 249 -9.60 5.96 -5.49
CA TYR A 249 -9.24 4.72 -6.13
C TYR A 249 -9.58 4.76 -7.61
N VAL A 250 -8.83 4.01 -8.38
CA VAL A 250 -9.04 3.83 -9.81
C VAL A 250 -9.26 2.35 -10.12
N THR A 251 -10.05 2.10 -11.15
CA THR A 251 -10.33 0.75 -11.63
C THR A 251 -9.33 0.36 -12.69
N ALA A 252 -8.67 -0.78 -12.51
CA ALA A 252 -7.90 -1.42 -13.56
C ALA A 252 -8.85 -2.21 -14.46
N GLU A 253 -9.39 -1.58 -15.50
CA GLU A 253 -10.29 -2.25 -16.43
C GLU A 253 -9.65 -3.49 -17.03
N THR A 254 -10.39 -4.60 -17.02
CA THR A 254 -9.90 -5.87 -17.54
C THR A 254 -10.88 -6.50 -18.53
N ALA A 255 -10.34 -7.27 -19.46
CA ALA A 255 -11.08 -8.14 -20.37
C ALA A 255 -10.79 -9.61 -20.08
N LYS A 256 -11.77 -10.49 -20.30
CA LYS A 256 -11.57 -11.93 -20.17
C LYS A 256 -10.54 -12.42 -21.18
N ALA A 257 -9.63 -13.27 -20.72
CA ALA A 257 -8.61 -13.92 -21.55
C ALA A 257 -8.49 -15.40 -21.15
N LYS A 258 -7.90 -16.21 -22.03
CA LYS A 258 -7.67 -17.64 -21.72
C LYS A 258 -6.73 -17.75 -20.50
N GLY A 259 -7.21 -18.34 -19.43
CA GLY A 259 -6.45 -18.55 -18.19
C GLY A 259 -6.36 -17.32 -17.28
N GLY A 260 -7.31 -16.39 -17.37
CA GLY A 260 -7.38 -15.23 -16.46
C GLY A 260 -8.03 -14.01 -17.10
N VAL A 261 -7.56 -12.83 -16.71
CA VAL A 261 -7.98 -11.54 -17.29
C VAL A 261 -6.74 -10.76 -17.76
N CYS A 262 -6.90 -9.91 -18.78
CA CYS A 262 -5.87 -8.98 -19.23
C CYS A 262 -6.36 -7.54 -19.01
N LEU A 263 -5.45 -6.62 -18.75
CA LEU A 263 -5.77 -5.18 -18.76
C LEU A 263 -6.25 -4.79 -20.16
N THR A 264 -7.29 -3.97 -20.21
CA THR A 264 -7.64 -3.21 -21.43
C THR A 264 -6.65 -2.06 -21.65
N ASP A 265 -6.71 -1.37 -22.77
CA ASP A 265 -5.87 -0.18 -23.00
C ASP A 265 -6.12 0.90 -21.94
N ALA A 266 -7.36 1.10 -21.53
CA ALA A 266 -7.72 2.00 -20.43
C ALA A 266 -7.17 1.51 -19.07
N GLY A 267 -7.26 0.21 -18.79
CA GLY A 267 -6.69 -0.40 -17.60
C GLY A 267 -5.16 -0.30 -17.55
N MET A 268 -4.49 -0.50 -18.70
CA MET A 268 -3.04 -0.32 -18.82
C MET A 268 -2.63 1.14 -18.59
N ALA A 269 -3.39 2.09 -19.13
CA ALA A 269 -3.15 3.51 -18.91
C ALA A 269 -3.29 3.85 -17.41
N ALA A 270 -4.39 3.44 -16.77
CA ALA A 270 -4.63 3.69 -15.35
C ALA A 270 -3.53 3.11 -14.44
N VAL A 271 -3.08 1.87 -14.70
CA VAL A 271 -1.99 1.26 -13.93
C VAL A 271 -0.65 1.98 -14.20
N ARG A 272 -0.38 2.39 -15.45
CA ARG A 272 0.83 3.12 -15.80
C ARG A 272 0.90 4.48 -15.11
N ASP A 273 -0.21 5.20 -15.06
CA ASP A 273 -0.30 6.51 -14.39
C ASP A 273 0.00 6.40 -12.89
N LEU A 274 -0.32 5.25 -12.28
CA LEU A 274 0.03 4.98 -10.88
C LEU A 274 1.51 4.66 -10.69
N LEU A 275 2.20 4.21 -11.73
CA LEU A 275 3.62 3.85 -11.68
C LEU A 275 4.55 5.02 -12.12
N SER A 276 4.00 6.06 -12.73
CA SER A 276 4.75 7.24 -13.17
C SER A 276 4.78 8.31 -12.08
#